data_6c7a3b0903613b50b26b422ba407ea2c
#
_entry.id   6c7a3b0903613b50b26b422ba407ea2c
#
_cell.length_a   1.000
_cell.length_b   1.000
_cell.length_c   1.000
_cell.angle_alpha   90.00
_cell.angle_beta   90.00
_cell.angle_gamma   90.00
#
_symmetry.space_group_name_H-M   'P 1'
#
loop_
_entity.id
_entity.type
_entity.pdbx_description
1 polymer ?
#
loop_
_entity_poly.entity_id
_entity_poly.type
_entity_poly.pdbx_seq_one_letter_code
_entity_poly.pdbx_strand_id
1 'polypeptide(L)'
;AGVTGPDGPSHHGMWDLSILQVVPHIRLAAPRDAPRLREELREAIAVGDAPTVLRFPKGSISPVLDAVRRTPDGADVLAEAAHKDVLIVSVGTMAELAMEVRDRYRDFRRKQMLASY
;
A
#
# COMPACT_ATOMS: atom_id res chain seq x y z
N ALA A 1 -4.90 -12.16 2.33
CA ALA A 1 -3.90 -11.75 3.31
C ALA A 1 -4.49 -10.79 4.35
N GLY A 2 -3.81 -10.63 5.49
CA GLY A 2 -4.30 -9.80 6.59
C GLY A 2 -5.42 -10.48 7.39
N VAL A 3 -6.26 -9.68 8.02
CA VAL A 3 -7.43 -10.17 8.77
C VAL A 3 -8.51 -10.62 7.80
N THR A 4 -9.00 -11.85 7.94
CA THR A 4 -9.96 -12.47 7.02
C THR A 4 -11.40 -12.49 7.56
N GLY A 5 -11.67 -11.75 8.65
CA GLY A 5 -13.00 -11.61 9.24
C GLY A 5 -13.53 -12.93 9.81
N PRO A 6 -14.69 -13.41 9.34
CA PRO A 6 -15.38 -14.56 9.93
C PRO A 6 -14.64 -15.90 9.80
N ASP A 7 -13.59 -15.98 8.98
CA ASP A 7 -12.81 -17.24 8.81
C ASP A 7 -11.97 -17.58 10.06
N GLY A 8 -11.83 -16.66 11.01
CA GLY A 8 -11.15 -16.86 12.27
C GLY A 8 -9.61 -16.74 12.19
N PRO A 9 -8.94 -16.77 13.35
CA PRO A 9 -7.50 -16.49 13.47
C PRO A 9 -6.60 -17.44 12.69
N SER A 10 -7.02 -18.68 12.46
CA SER A 10 -6.25 -19.68 11.70
C SER A 10 -6.10 -19.34 10.21
N HIS A 11 -6.92 -18.43 9.70
CA HIS A 11 -6.91 -17.99 8.31
C HIS A 11 -6.32 -16.57 8.12
N HIS A 12 -5.91 -15.94 9.21
CA HIS A 12 -5.29 -14.61 9.15
C HIS A 12 -3.87 -14.68 8.59
N GLY A 13 -3.58 -13.92 7.55
CA GLY A 13 -2.25 -13.79 6.94
C GLY A 13 -1.44 -12.64 7.52
N MET A 14 -1.31 -12.56 8.86
CA MET A 14 -0.62 -11.45 9.54
C MET A 14 0.91 -11.55 9.45
N TRP A 15 1.43 -12.77 9.35
CA TRP A 15 2.87 -13.06 9.38
C TRP A 15 3.46 -13.38 8.02
N ASP A 16 2.65 -13.36 6.97
CA ASP A 16 3.01 -13.75 5.62
C ASP A 16 4.24 -12.98 5.09
N LEU A 17 4.31 -11.67 5.27
CA LEU A 17 5.45 -10.87 4.85
C LEU A 17 6.76 -11.27 5.55
N SER A 18 6.70 -11.56 6.86
CA SER A 18 7.87 -11.98 7.63
C SER A 18 8.34 -13.37 7.26
N ILE A 19 7.40 -14.30 7.05
CA ILE A 19 7.71 -15.70 6.69
C ILE A 19 8.28 -15.77 5.27
N LEU A 20 7.71 -15.04 4.33
CA LEU A 20 8.12 -15.07 2.94
C LEU A 20 9.54 -14.50 2.71
N GLN A 21 10.00 -13.61 3.58
CA GLN A 21 11.35 -13.04 3.50
C GLN A 21 12.48 -14.07 3.63
N VAL A 22 12.20 -15.28 4.14
CA VAL A 22 13.20 -16.36 4.19
C VAL A 22 13.49 -16.99 2.82
N VAL A 23 12.64 -16.73 1.84
CA VAL A 23 12.81 -17.25 0.47
C VAL A 23 13.77 -16.34 -0.31
N PRO A 24 14.92 -16.86 -0.78
CA PRO A 24 15.88 -16.05 -1.54
C PRO A 24 15.26 -15.44 -2.81
N HIS A 25 15.58 -14.19 -3.06
CA HIS A 25 15.19 -13.46 -4.28
C HIS A 25 13.68 -13.33 -4.49
N ILE A 26 12.84 -13.63 -3.48
CA ILE A 26 11.38 -13.48 -3.58
C ILE A 26 11.01 -12.04 -3.94
N ARG A 27 10.06 -11.89 -4.84
CA ARG A 27 9.46 -10.61 -5.18
C ARG A 27 8.04 -10.55 -4.61
N LEU A 28 7.80 -9.57 -3.76
CA LEU A 28 6.52 -9.37 -3.09
C LEU A 28 5.86 -8.11 -3.63
N ALA A 29 4.64 -8.25 -4.12
CA ALA A 29 3.79 -7.15 -4.54
C ALA A 29 2.54 -7.08 -3.67
N ALA A 30 2.11 -5.87 -3.35
CA ALA A 30 0.91 -5.61 -2.57
C ALA A 30 0.09 -4.50 -3.25
N PRO A 31 -0.74 -4.85 -4.23
CA PRO A 31 -1.52 -3.90 -4.98
C PRO A 31 -2.52 -3.15 -4.09
N ARG A 32 -2.65 -1.84 -4.31
CA ARG A 32 -3.60 -1.00 -3.57
C ARG A 32 -5.02 -1.03 -4.13
N ASP A 33 -5.15 -1.27 -5.46
CA ASP A 33 -6.41 -1.23 -6.19
C ASP A 33 -6.43 -2.20 -7.38
N ALA A 34 -7.56 -2.30 -8.08
CA ALA A 34 -7.73 -3.25 -9.18
C ALA A 34 -6.81 -3.00 -10.39
N PRO A 35 -6.57 -1.76 -10.85
CA PRO A 35 -5.59 -1.49 -11.90
C PRO A 35 -4.19 -1.99 -11.53
N ARG A 36 -3.74 -1.72 -10.31
CA ARG A 36 -2.45 -2.17 -9.81
C ARG A 36 -2.36 -3.68 -9.69
N LEU A 37 -3.40 -4.34 -9.20
CA LEU A 37 -3.43 -5.79 -9.14
C LEU A 37 -3.23 -6.44 -10.53
N ARG A 38 -3.89 -5.89 -11.56
CA ARG A 38 -3.73 -6.41 -12.93
C ARG A 38 -2.33 -6.17 -13.50
N GLU A 39 -1.74 -5.02 -13.22
CA GLU A 39 -0.40 -4.67 -13.67
C GLU A 39 0.64 -5.55 -12.97
N GLU A 40 0.63 -5.59 -11.66
CA GLU A 40 1.57 -6.38 -10.86
C GLU A 40 1.45 -7.88 -11.12
N LEU A 41 0.24 -8.39 -11.46
CA LEU A 41 0.07 -9.77 -11.89
C LEU A 41 0.78 -10.03 -13.23
N ARG A 42 0.67 -9.12 -14.20
CA ARG A 42 1.40 -9.26 -15.48
C ARG A 42 2.90 -9.20 -15.28
N GLU A 43 3.38 -8.28 -14.46
CA GLU A 43 4.80 -8.17 -14.08
C GLU A 43 5.29 -9.46 -13.41
N ALA A 44 4.51 -10.00 -12.46
CA ALA A 44 4.85 -11.23 -11.76
C ALA A 44 4.96 -12.45 -12.69
N ILE A 45 4.06 -12.57 -13.67
CA ILE A 45 4.10 -13.67 -14.67
C ILE A 45 5.32 -13.53 -15.58
N ALA A 46 5.77 -12.32 -15.85
CA ALA A 46 6.96 -12.09 -16.69
C ALA A 46 8.29 -12.41 -15.98
N VAL A 47 8.29 -12.57 -14.66
CA VAL A 47 9.47 -12.96 -13.89
C VAL A 47 9.73 -14.44 -14.06
N GLY A 48 10.86 -14.81 -14.73
CA GLY A 48 11.23 -16.21 -14.99
C GLY A 48 12.33 -16.77 -14.07
N ASP A 49 12.93 -15.93 -13.24
CA ASP A 49 14.15 -16.24 -12.49
C ASP A 49 13.98 -16.19 -10.96
N ALA A 50 12.78 -15.84 -10.47
CA ALA A 50 12.51 -15.68 -9.04
C ALA A 50 11.06 -16.00 -8.68
N PRO A 51 10.79 -16.47 -7.46
CA PRO A 51 9.42 -16.59 -6.95
C PRO A 51 8.75 -15.22 -6.86
N THR A 52 7.48 -15.16 -7.25
CA THR A 52 6.66 -13.94 -7.15
C THR A 52 5.42 -14.20 -6.30
N VAL A 53 5.08 -13.25 -5.44
CA VAL A 53 3.90 -13.31 -4.57
C VAL A 53 3.13 -12.01 -4.67
N LEU A 54 1.84 -12.11 -4.97
CA LEU A 54 0.91 -10.99 -4.87
C LEU A 54 0.09 -11.13 -3.59
N ARG A 55 0.16 -10.11 -2.76
CA ARG A 55 -0.52 -10.06 -1.47
C ARG A 55 -1.69 -9.10 -1.53
N PHE A 56 -2.90 -9.61 -1.47
CA PHE A 56 -4.12 -8.81 -1.42
C PHE A 56 -5.07 -9.32 -0.32
N PRO A 57 -5.90 -8.44 0.30
CA PRO A 57 -6.83 -8.83 1.34
C PRO A 57 -8.03 -9.62 0.77
N LYS A 58 -8.72 -10.35 1.64
CA LYS A 58 -10.07 -10.83 1.37
C LYS A 58 -11.04 -9.66 1.57
N GLY A 59 -11.86 -9.38 0.58
CA GLY A 59 -12.85 -8.30 0.66
C GLY A 59 -13.09 -7.60 -0.66
N SER A 60 -13.78 -6.48 -0.60
CA SER A 60 -14.04 -5.61 -1.74
C SER A 60 -12.76 -4.95 -2.24
N ILE A 61 -12.74 -4.64 -3.52
CA ILE A 61 -11.64 -3.89 -4.13
C ILE A 61 -11.72 -2.43 -3.65
N SER A 62 -10.60 -1.89 -3.21
CA SER A 62 -10.47 -0.48 -2.85
C SER A 62 -10.71 0.44 -4.06
N PRO A 63 -11.19 1.68 -3.83
CA PRO A 63 -11.27 2.70 -4.86
C PRO A 63 -9.93 2.90 -5.58
N VAL A 64 -10.00 3.28 -6.85
CA VAL A 64 -8.80 3.62 -7.62
C VAL A 64 -8.17 4.90 -7.06
N LEU A 65 -6.89 4.84 -6.78
CA LEU A 65 -6.09 5.98 -6.33
C LEU A 65 -5.04 6.30 -7.38
N ASP A 66 -5.19 7.45 -8.02
CA ASP A 66 -4.22 7.91 -9.01
C ASP A 66 -2.89 8.29 -8.34
N ALA A 67 -1.80 7.81 -8.93
CA ALA A 67 -0.47 8.20 -8.50
C ALA A 67 -0.04 9.50 -9.20
N VAL A 68 0.60 10.39 -8.43
CA VAL A 68 1.26 11.58 -8.99
C VAL A 68 2.46 11.16 -9.86
N ARG A 69 3.18 10.15 -9.40
CA ARG A 69 4.29 9.52 -10.15
C ARG A 69 4.64 8.15 -9.58
N ARG A 70 5.38 7.37 -10.35
CA ARG A 70 6.01 6.12 -9.91
C ARG A 70 7.52 6.30 -9.79
N THR A 71 8.11 5.74 -8.74
CA THR A 71 9.56 5.70 -8.56
C THR A 71 10.19 4.56 -9.38
N PRO A 72 11.49 4.63 -9.70
CA PRO A 72 12.19 3.53 -10.38
C PRO A 72 12.10 2.20 -9.65
N ASP A 73 12.02 2.22 -8.32
CA ASP A 73 11.91 1.02 -7.46
C ASP A 73 10.49 0.46 -7.39
N GLY A 74 9.55 1.01 -8.17
CA GLY A 74 8.19 0.52 -8.26
C GLY A 74 7.21 1.05 -7.20
N ALA A 75 7.62 1.98 -6.35
CA ALA A 75 6.71 2.62 -5.41
C ALA A 75 5.92 3.76 -6.07
N ASP A 76 4.65 3.91 -5.71
CA ASP A 76 3.80 4.98 -6.18
C ASP A 76 3.76 6.13 -5.17
N VAL A 77 3.97 7.35 -5.64
CA VAL A 77 3.75 8.58 -4.88
C VAL A 77 2.33 9.03 -5.13
N LEU A 78 1.47 8.92 -4.11
CA LEU A 78 0.05 9.28 -4.21
C LEU A 78 -0.23 10.74 -3.92
N ALA A 79 0.64 11.39 -3.16
CA ALA A 79 0.52 12.82 -2.86
C ALA A 79 1.88 13.43 -2.55
N GLU A 80 2.02 14.69 -2.88
CA GLU A 80 3.15 15.53 -2.51
C GLU A 80 2.66 16.82 -1.85
N ALA A 81 3.49 17.39 -0.98
CA ALA A 81 3.23 18.66 -0.32
C ALA A 81 4.45 19.59 -0.49
N ALA A 82 4.19 20.90 -0.51
CA ALA A 82 5.26 21.89 -0.56
C ALA A 82 6.16 21.84 0.68
N HIS A 83 5.54 21.62 1.86
CA HIS A 83 6.26 21.38 3.12
C HIS A 83 6.18 19.89 3.45
N LYS A 84 7.36 19.28 3.64
CA LYS A 84 7.51 17.82 3.81
C LYS A 84 7.93 17.49 5.25
N ASP A 85 7.06 17.76 6.21
CA ASP A 85 7.33 17.50 7.64
C ASP A 85 7.14 16.00 7.99
N VAL A 86 6.29 15.30 7.26
CA VAL A 86 5.93 13.89 7.52
C VAL A 86 5.93 13.11 6.22
N LEU A 87 6.53 11.93 6.23
CA LEU A 87 6.40 10.92 5.19
C LEU A 87 5.46 9.82 5.69
N ILE A 88 4.39 9.56 4.95
CA ILE A 88 3.48 8.45 5.20
C ILE A 88 3.78 7.36 4.17
N VAL A 89 4.19 6.18 4.63
CA VAL A 89 4.39 5.00 3.80
C VAL A 89 3.28 4.00 4.08
N SER A 90 2.64 3.52 3.03
CA SER A 90 1.59 2.53 3.13
C SER A 90 1.83 1.35 2.18
N VAL A 91 1.28 0.19 2.52
CA VAL A 91 1.41 -1.03 1.72
C VAL A 91 0.02 -1.51 1.32
N GLY A 92 -0.17 -1.71 0.02
CA GLY A 92 -1.40 -2.26 -0.54
C GLY A 92 -2.62 -1.38 -0.25
N THR A 93 -3.70 -2.01 0.16
CA THR A 93 -4.98 -1.35 0.43
C THR A 93 -4.96 -0.34 1.59
N MET A 94 -3.90 -0.33 2.40
CA MET A 94 -3.71 0.72 3.42
C MET A 94 -3.46 2.11 2.81
N ALA A 95 -3.28 2.20 1.50
CA ALA A 95 -3.12 3.47 0.79
C ALA A 95 -4.33 4.40 0.96
N GLU A 96 -5.55 3.86 0.97
CA GLU A 96 -6.77 4.64 1.20
C GLU A 96 -6.75 5.32 2.58
N LEU A 97 -6.46 4.54 3.63
CA LEU A 97 -6.32 5.07 4.99
C LEU A 97 -5.18 6.09 5.11
N ALA A 98 -4.07 5.84 4.43
CA ALA A 98 -2.94 6.78 4.41
C ALA A 98 -3.31 8.14 3.80
N MET A 99 -4.12 8.14 2.74
CA MET A 99 -4.64 9.38 2.14
C MET A 99 -5.58 10.12 3.09
N GLU A 100 -6.45 9.40 3.81
CA GLU A 100 -7.32 9.99 4.83
C GLU A 100 -6.51 10.62 5.98
N VAL A 101 -5.51 9.91 6.50
CA VAL A 101 -4.61 10.42 7.55
C VAL A 101 -3.89 11.68 7.08
N ARG A 102 -3.36 11.69 5.84
CA ARG A 102 -2.74 12.88 5.23
C ARG A 102 -3.68 14.07 5.25
N ASP A 103 -4.92 13.89 4.84
CA ASP A 103 -5.89 15.00 4.75
C ASP A 103 -6.25 15.54 6.14
N ARG A 104 -6.46 14.67 7.11
CA ARG A 104 -6.69 15.06 8.51
C ARG A 104 -5.49 15.82 9.11
N TYR A 105 -4.27 15.37 8.84
CA TYR A 105 -3.06 16.05 9.30
C TYR A 105 -2.91 17.44 8.67
N ARG A 106 -3.15 17.57 7.38
CA ARG A 106 -3.12 18.86 6.67
C ARG A 106 -4.14 19.85 7.26
N ASP A 107 -5.35 19.39 7.55
CA ASP A 107 -6.40 20.24 8.13
C ASP A 107 -6.07 20.64 9.58
N PHE A 108 -5.48 19.75 10.36
CA PHE A 108 -4.98 20.06 11.69
C PHE A 108 -3.89 21.16 11.67
N ARG A 109 -2.90 21.01 10.78
CA ARG A 109 -1.82 22.00 10.60
C ARG A 109 -2.38 23.36 10.19
N ARG A 110 -3.31 23.39 9.26
CA ARG A 110 -3.97 24.63 8.82
C ARG A 110 -4.70 25.34 9.96
N LYS A 111 -5.41 24.61 10.82
CA LYS A 111 -6.09 25.18 11.98
C LYS A 111 -5.12 25.75 13.00
N GLN A 112 -4.02 25.07 13.26
CA GLN A 112 -2.97 25.58 14.16
C GLN A 112 -2.33 26.88 13.65
N MET A 113 -2.03 26.97 12.35
CA MET A 113 -1.51 28.20 11.76
C MET A 113 -2.47 29.38 11.89
N LEU A 114 -3.77 29.15 11.73
CA LEU A 114 -4.80 30.17 11.87
C LEU A 114 -5.04 30.60 13.34
N ALA A 115 -4.78 29.72 14.29
CA ALA A 115 -4.92 30.00 15.72
C ALA A 115 -3.70 30.73 16.33
N SER A 116 -2.62 30.88 15.57
CA SER A 116 -1.37 31.51 16.02
C SER A 116 -1.29 33.00 15.67
N TYR A 117 -2.35 33.57 15.13
CA TYR A 117 -2.55 34.99 14.87
C TYR A 117 -3.70 35.51 15.70
#